data_0edbc85b42487baec5192628b71af0a1
#
_entry.id   0edbc85b42487baec5192628b71af0a1
#
_cell.length_a   1.000
_cell.length_b   1.000
_cell.length_c   1.000
_cell.angle_alpha   90.00
_cell.angle_beta   90.00
_cell.angle_gamma   90.00
#
_symmetry.space_group_name_H-M   'P 1'
#
loop_
_entity.id
_entity.type
_entity.pdbx_description
1 polymer ?
#
loop_
_entity_poly.entity_id
_entity_poly.type
_entity_poly.pdbx_seq_one_letter_code
_entity_poly.pdbx_strand_id
1 'polypeptide(L)'
;MNPPSFSSAQVPADSASRILVVDDQRANVEIMAELLRTRGYAVESASSGEEAFERVRAAPPDLVITDIIMTGMSGFDLCRRIRAERASAMTPVVLVTSLDPLQERITGIEAGADDFISKPVNWPELFARVRALLRTKGLQDEVRRQAEQLREWNLRLEERVQEQVSSIERLGRLKQFFSPQVADTIIAGGEDMLAPHRRDVTAVFLDLRGFTAFTDRANPEEVMDLLRSYHAAMGRIVGRYSGTIEHFAGDGVMIFFNDPLPIEHPGEQAVRMALELQTAFEPIAAAWRERGQEVGLGIGIAHGEATLGLIGFEERWEYAIIGNVPNLAARLCGEARGGEIMIDGQTQMEVERVAKTEGVGLLNLRGFQRPIAAFRLIGLHG
;
A
#
# COMPACT_ATOMS: atom_id res chain seq x y z
N MET A 1 2.55 14.89 29.81
CA MET A 1 3.27 15.03 28.52
C MET A 1 4.17 16.25 28.62
N ASN A 2 5.48 16.04 28.82
CA ASN A 2 6.46 17.14 28.87
C ASN A 2 6.85 17.47 27.41
N PRO A 3 7.03 18.77 27.08
CA PRO A 3 7.52 19.16 25.77
C PRO A 3 8.99 18.74 25.58
N PRO A 4 9.43 18.43 24.37
CA PRO A 4 10.81 18.06 24.13
C PRO A 4 11.72 19.28 24.34
N SER A 5 12.71 19.11 25.18
CA SER A 5 13.80 20.06 25.39
C SER A 5 14.62 20.21 24.12
N PHE A 6 14.58 21.36 23.47
CA PHE A 6 15.51 21.74 22.45
C PHE A 6 16.91 21.86 23.03
N SER A 7 17.70 20.83 22.90
CA SER A 7 19.13 20.88 23.12
C SER A 7 19.72 21.86 22.12
N SER A 8 20.41 22.88 22.56
CA SER A 8 21.23 23.77 21.76
C SER A 8 22.27 22.92 21.04
N ALA A 9 22.06 22.70 19.73
CA ALA A 9 23.00 22.01 18.88
C ALA A 9 24.32 22.81 18.88
N GLN A 10 25.30 22.33 19.64
CA GLN A 10 26.70 22.66 19.46
C GLN A 10 27.04 22.18 18.02
N VAL A 11 27.43 23.13 17.16
CA VAL A 11 28.03 22.85 15.87
C VAL A 11 29.26 21.96 16.15
N PRO A 12 29.39 20.78 15.54
CA PRO A 12 30.57 19.94 15.72
C PRO A 12 31.79 20.71 15.23
N ALA A 13 32.77 20.93 16.10
CA ALA A 13 34.08 21.42 15.77
C ALA A 13 34.88 20.30 15.09
N ASP A 14 34.53 19.92 13.85
CA ASP A 14 35.24 18.81 13.19
C ASP A 14 35.48 19.01 11.69
N SER A 15 35.93 20.20 11.34
CA SER A 15 36.90 20.57 10.29
C SER A 15 37.10 22.08 10.36
N ALA A 16 38.34 22.53 10.54
CA ALA A 16 38.64 23.95 10.50
C ALA A 16 38.18 24.53 9.15
N SER A 17 37.26 25.52 9.17
CA SER A 17 36.78 26.18 7.95
C SER A 17 37.96 26.65 7.11
N ARG A 18 37.87 26.38 5.81
CA ARG A 18 38.94 26.69 4.86
C ARG A 18 38.77 28.10 4.30
N ILE A 19 39.76 28.94 4.54
CA ILE A 19 39.79 30.33 4.07
C ILE A 19 40.93 30.49 3.05
N LEU A 20 40.62 31.07 1.89
CA LEU A 20 41.63 31.44 0.89
C LEU A 20 41.92 32.94 1.03
N VAL A 21 43.17 33.29 1.29
CA VAL A 21 43.67 34.67 1.35
C VAL A 21 44.43 35.00 0.08
N VAL A 22 44.08 36.11 -0.56
CA VAL A 22 44.65 36.53 -1.85
C VAL A 22 45.13 37.98 -1.78
N ASP A 23 46.40 38.20 -2.00
CA ASP A 23 47.04 39.54 -2.10
C ASP A 23 48.35 39.36 -2.87
N ASP A 24 48.71 40.26 -3.76
CA ASP A 24 49.98 40.21 -4.51
C ASP A 24 51.20 40.62 -3.67
N GLN A 25 50.96 41.19 -2.50
CA GLN A 25 51.98 41.51 -1.53
C GLN A 25 52.10 40.37 -0.51
N ARG A 26 53.17 39.58 -0.61
CA ARG A 26 53.43 38.39 0.22
C ARG A 26 53.35 38.67 1.71
N ALA A 27 53.84 39.87 2.15
CA ALA A 27 53.76 40.26 3.57
C ALA A 27 52.32 40.35 4.12
N ASN A 28 51.41 40.89 3.31
CA ASN A 28 49.97 41.01 3.65
C ASN A 28 49.34 39.61 3.84
N VAL A 29 49.62 38.71 2.86
CA VAL A 29 49.17 37.35 2.86
C VAL A 29 49.62 36.60 4.16
N GLU A 30 50.95 36.68 4.47
CA GLU A 30 51.53 36.02 5.60
C GLU A 30 50.92 36.51 6.94
N ILE A 31 50.79 37.82 7.14
CA ILE A 31 50.18 38.39 8.35
C ILE A 31 48.74 37.95 8.49
N MET A 32 47.95 38.08 7.45
CA MET A 32 46.51 37.73 7.50
C MET A 32 46.32 36.24 7.72
N ALA A 33 47.08 35.39 7.02
CA ALA A 33 47.00 33.94 7.15
C ALA A 33 47.39 33.48 8.57
N GLU A 34 48.45 34.05 9.14
CA GLU A 34 48.88 33.72 10.51
C GLU A 34 47.81 34.08 11.54
N LEU A 35 47.25 35.26 11.44
CA LEU A 35 46.22 35.72 12.37
C LEU A 35 44.89 34.89 12.27
N LEU A 36 44.54 34.47 11.07
CA LEU A 36 43.38 33.55 10.88
C LEU A 36 43.69 32.16 11.43
N ARG A 37 44.90 31.63 11.23
CA ARG A 37 45.30 30.33 11.77
C ARG A 37 45.26 30.34 13.33
N THR A 38 45.70 31.45 13.98
CA THR A 38 45.57 31.57 15.45
C THR A 38 44.15 31.48 15.96
N ARG A 39 43.16 31.70 15.09
CA ARG A 39 41.73 31.57 15.41
C ARG A 39 41.13 30.22 15.03
N GLY A 40 42.00 29.27 14.59
CA GLY A 40 41.57 27.90 14.32
C GLY A 40 41.09 27.66 12.88
N TYR A 41 41.27 28.62 11.95
CA TYR A 41 40.92 28.42 10.53
C TYR A 41 42.01 27.71 9.77
N ALA A 42 41.64 26.86 8.79
CA ALA A 42 42.56 26.30 7.82
C ALA A 42 42.76 27.35 6.70
N VAL A 43 43.98 27.88 6.54
CA VAL A 43 44.23 28.98 5.60
C VAL A 43 45.13 28.58 4.48
N GLU A 44 44.63 28.73 3.27
CA GLU A 44 45.37 28.65 2.01
C GLU A 44 45.67 30.08 1.53
N SER A 45 46.72 30.24 0.73
CA SER A 45 47.15 31.55 0.26
C SER A 45 47.38 31.51 -1.26
N ALA A 46 47.03 32.61 -1.93
CA ALA A 46 47.37 32.82 -3.36
C ALA A 46 48.00 34.21 -3.55
N SER A 47 48.92 34.30 -4.45
CA SER A 47 49.67 35.52 -4.77
C SER A 47 49.09 36.30 -5.96
N SER A 48 48.04 35.79 -6.60
CA SER A 48 47.37 36.48 -7.69
C SER A 48 45.90 35.98 -7.80
N GLY A 49 45.06 36.78 -8.50
CA GLY A 49 43.68 36.40 -8.79
C GLY A 49 43.55 35.15 -9.64
N GLU A 50 44.46 34.92 -10.58
CA GLU A 50 44.53 33.74 -11.44
C GLU A 50 44.78 32.47 -10.61
N GLU A 51 45.80 32.51 -9.74
CA GLU A 51 46.11 31.42 -8.85
C GLU A 51 44.98 31.11 -7.90
N ALA A 52 44.35 32.14 -7.35
CA ALA A 52 43.20 32.04 -6.48
C ALA A 52 42.02 31.36 -7.17
N PHE A 53 41.70 31.74 -8.42
CA PHE A 53 40.63 31.17 -9.18
C PHE A 53 40.85 29.66 -9.46
N GLU A 54 42.05 29.27 -9.86
CA GLU A 54 42.39 27.85 -10.08
C GLU A 54 42.24 27.03 -8.78
N ARG A 55 42.63 27.58 -7.62
CA ARG A 55 42.41 26.91 -6.33
C ARG A 55 40.94 26.78 -5.98
N VAL A 56 40.16 27.84 -6.17
CA VAL A 56 38.69 27.81 -5.95
C VAL A 56 38.02 26.77 -6.86
N ARG A 57 38.46 26.66 -8.11
CA ARG A 57 37.92 25.69 -9.06
C ARG A 57 38.25 24.25 -8.72
N ALA A 58 39.47 24.02 -8.25
CA ALA A 58 39.93 22.68 -7.84
C ALA A 58 39.22 22.20 -6.56
N ALA A 59 39.09 23.08 -5.56
CA ALA A 59 38.41 22.80 -4.30
C ALA A 59 37.89 24.10 -3.68
N PRO A 60 36.58 24.41 -3.81
CA PRO A 60 36.00 25.62 -3.28
C PRO A 60 36.26 25.78 -1.79
N PRO A 61 36.83 26.93 -1.32
CA PRO A 61 36.99 27.22 0.10
C PRO A 61 35.66 27.64 0.72
N ASP A 62 35.61 27.68 2.06
CA ASP A 62 34.42 28.17 2.78
C ASP A 62 34.29 29.69 2.77
N LEU A 63 35.40 30.41 2.52
CA LEU A 63 35.45 31.86 2.38
C LEU A 63 36.69 32.30 1.62
N VAL A 64 36.58 33.35 0.81
CA VAL A 64 37.69 34.02 0.12
C VAL A 64 37.85 35.42 0.70
N ILE A 65 39.09 35.81 1.03
CA ILE A 65 39.46 37.18 1.38
C ILE A 65 40.48 37.64 0.32
N THR A 66 40.17 38.67 -0.43
CA THR A 66 41.05 39.12 -1.53
C THR A 66 41.25 40.63 -1.49
N ASP A 67 42.47 41.05 -1.80
CA ASP A 67 42.70 42.44 -2.12
C ASP A 67 42.00 42.79 -3.43
N ILE A 68 41.57 44.05 -3.55
CA ILE A 68 40.96 44.59 -4.78
C ILE A 68 42.02 44.87 -5.84
N ILE A 69 43.10 45.54 -5.43
CA ILE A 69 44.16 45.97 -6.30
C ILE A 69 45.30 44.95 -6.31
N MET A 70 45.33 44.16 -7.36
CA MET A 70 46.39 43.17 -7.58
C MET A 70 46.89 43.22 -9.00
N THR A 71 48.15 42.80 -9.21
CA THR A 71 48.71 42.67 -10.52
C THR A 71 48.01 41.59 -11.33
N GLY A 72 47.55 41.90 -12.56
CA GLY A 72 46.77 40.96 -13.39
C GLY A 72 45.29 41.01 -13.08
N MET A 73 44.70 39.92 -12.60
CA MET A 73 43.27 39.83 -12.25
C MET A 73 42.97 40.57 -10.95
N SER A 74 42.11 41.57 -11.03
CA SER A 74 41.64 42.32 -9.84
C SER A 74 40.75 41.45 -8.92
N GLY A 75 40.64 41.85 -7.63
CA GLY A 75 39.71 41.22 -6.70
C GLY A 75 38.23 41.24 -7.17
N PHE A 76 37.84 42.28 -7.91
CA PHE A 76 36.51 42.34 -8.53
C PHE A 76 36.32 41.31 -9.65
N ASP A 77 37.35 41.11 -10.48
CA ASP A 77 37.32 40.09 -11.55
C ASP A 77 37.31 38.68 -10.98
N LEU A 78 38.09 38.46 -9.95
CA LEU A 78 38.09 37.19 -9.21
C LEU A 78 36.69 36.90 -8.62
N CYS A 79 36.08 37.90 -7.99
CA CYS A 79 34.73 37.76 -7.44
C CYS A 79 33.71 37.37 -8.52
N ARG A 80 33.70 38.11 -9.66
CA ARG A 80 32.81 37.80 -10.80
C ARG A 80 33.01 36.38 -11.32
N ARG A 81 34.23 35.91 -11.43
CA ARG A 81 34.54 34.53 -11.87
C ARG A 81 34.05 33.48 -10.86
N ILE A 82 34.25 33.72 -9.55
CA ILE A 82 33.74 32.85 -8.49
C ILE A 82 32.21 32.74 -8.57
N ARG A 83 31.49 33.85 -8.80
CA ARG A 83 30.04 33.84 -8.95
C ARG A 83 29.54 33.14 -10.22
N ALA A 84 30.30 33.21 -11.30
CA ALA A 84 29.94 32.57 -12.57
C ALA A 84 30.12 31.04 -12.53
N GLU A 85 30.97 30.51 -11.63
CA GLU A 85 31.23 29.09 -11.49
C GLU A 85 30.24 28.45 -10.52
N ARG A 86 29.44 27.50 -11.00
CA ARG A 86 28.34 26.88 -10.24
C ARG A 86 28.79 26.26 -8.90
N ALA A 87 29.97 25.68 -8.87
CA ALA A 87 30.52 25.00 -7.68
C ALA A 87 30.88 25.96 -6.56
N SER A 88 31.32 27.19 -6.89
CA SER A 88 31.78 28.20 -5.96
C SER A 88 30.88 29.44 -5.86
N ALA A 89 29.78 29.50 -6.62
CA ALA A 89 28.90 30.66 -6.67
C ALA A 89 28.39 31.14 -5.30
N MET A 90 28.28 30.23 -4.34
CA MET A 90 27.84 30.52 -2.98
C MET A 90 28.99 30.66 -1.97
N THR A 91 30.26 30.65 -2.42
CA THR A 91 31.40 30.89 -1.55
C THR A 91 31.45 32.36 -1.17
N PRO A 92 31.42 32.75 0.11
CA PRO A 92 31.50 34.13 0.52
C PRO A 92 32.85 34.75 0.09
N VAL A 93 32.78 35.99 -0.41
CA VAL A 93 33.93 36.76 -0.83
C VAL A 93 33.99 38.10 -0.08
N VAL A 94 35.08 38.33 0.63
CA VAL A 94 35.38 39.58 1.34
C VAL A 94 36.46 40.32 0.56
N LEU A 95 36.18 41.56 0.15
CA LEU A 95 37.13 42.44 -0.54
C LEU A 95 37.87 43.32 0.49
N VAL A 96 39.18 43.39 0.37
CA VAL A 96 40.05 44.29 1.15
C VAL A 96 40.43 45.47 0.30
N THR A 97 40.22 46.68 0.76
CA THR A 97 40.37 47.92 -0.03
C THR A 97 41.20 48.99 0.68
N SER A 98 42.00 49.74 -0.08
CA SER A 98 42.77 50.91 0.37
C SER A 98 42.20 52.23 -0.16
N LEU A 99 41.14 52.22 -0.95
CA LEU A 99 40.61 53.35 -1.72
C LEU A 99 39.31 53.94 -1.19
N ASP A 100 38.82 55.02 -1.81
CA ASP A 100 37.62 55.78 -1.38
C ASP A 100 36.37 54.84 -1.24
N PRO A 101 35.74 54.79 -0.05
CA PRO A 101 34.80 53.74 0.31
C PRO A 101 33.52 53.68 -0.52
N LEU A 102 33.13 54.77 -1.17
CA LEU A 102 31.77 54.84 -1.80
C LEU A 102 31.73 54.21 -3.19
N GLN A 103 32.69 54.54 -4.07
CA GLN A 103 32.69 54.09 -5.46
C GLN A 103 33.05 52.60 -5.59
N GLU A 104 33.99 52.14 -4.81
CA GLU A 104 34.43 50.75 -4.82
C GLU A 104 33.43 49.78 -4.17
N ARG A 105 32.69 50.25 -3.17
CA ARG A 105 31.59 49.48 -2.60
C ARG A 105 30.51 49.17 -3.65
N ILE A 106 30.14 50.12 -4.48
CA ILE A 106 29.16 49.92 -5.54
C ILE A 106 29.68 48.89 -6.54
N THR A 107 30.91 49.06 -7.04
CA THR A 107 31.53 48.12 -8.00
C THR A 107 31.68 46.72 -7.44
N GLY A 108 31.99 46.60 -6.17
CA GLY A 108 32.15 45.28 -5.55
C GLY A 108 30.83 44.59 -5.25
N ILE A 109 29.76 45.32 -4.86
CA ILE A 109 28.40 44.76 -4.77
C ILE A 109 27.94 44.26 -6.13
N GLU A 110 28.19 45.05 -7.21
CA GLU A 110 27.91 44.62 -8.59
C GLU A 110 28.74 43.43 -9.03
N ALA A 111 29.98 43.27 -8.52
CA ALA A 111 30.82 42.07 -8.72
C ALA A 111 30.34 40.84 -7.90
N GLY A 112 29.42 41.02 -6.97
CA GLY A 112 28.85 39.96 -6.12
C GLY A 112 29.63 39.67 -4.83
N ALA A 113 30.42 40.66 -4.32
CA ALA A 113 31.08 40.54 -3.03
C ALA A 113 30.07 40.54 -1.86
N ASP A 114 30.33 39.78 -0.85
CA ASP A 114 29.47 39.68 0.34
C ASP A 114 29.81 40.73 1.39
N ASP A 115 31.08 41.14 1.46
CA ASP A 115 31.51 42.16 2.44
C ASP A 115 32.83 42.85 2.02
N PHE A 116 33.17 43.93 2.75
CA PHE A 116 34.32 44.78 2.50
C PHE A 116 35.05 45.12 3.78
N ILE A 117 36.37 45.25 3.71
CA ILE A 117 37.23 45.66 4.81
C ILE A 117 38.21 46.71 4.30
N SER A 118 38.26 47.87 5.00
CA SER A 118 39.18 48.97 4.65
C SER A 118 40.57 48.71 5.20
N LYS A 119 41.60 49.08 4.41
CA LYS A 119 43.00 49.16 4.92
C LYS A 119 43.23 50.54 5.63
N PRO A 120 43.87 50.57 6.77
CA PRO A 120 44.51 49.47 7.50
C PRO A 120 43.47 48.50 8.09
N VAL A 121 43.68 47.19 7.98
CA VAL A 121 42.74 46.17 8.40
C VAL A 121 42.48 46.23 9.93
N ASN A 122 41.22 46.43 10.31
CA ASN A 122 40.75 46.29 11.66
C ASN A 122 40.50 44.80 11.97
N TRP A 123 41.45 44.15 12.67
CA TRP A 123 41.40 42.72 12.94
C TRP A 123 40.14 42.26 13.72
N PRO A 124 39.68 42.92 14.77
CA PRO A 124 38.43 42.59 15.43
C PRO A 124 37.23 42.61 14.46
N GLU A 125 37.15 43.58 13.57
CA GLU A 125 36.10 43.69 12.55
C GLU A 125 36.19 42.52 11.54
N LEU A 126 37.39 42.26 10.99
CA LEU A 126 37.60 41.14 10.07
C LEU A 126 37.13 39.83 10.68
N PHE A 127 37.51 39.48 11.89
CA PHE A 127 37.10 38.25 12.56
C PHE A 127 35.60 38.18 12.80
N ALA A 128 34.95 39.29 13.12
CA ALA A 128 33.51 39.32 13.30
C ALA A 128 32.76 39.02 11.99
N ARG A 129 33.21 39.61 10.86
CA ARG A 129 32.66 39.42 9.53
C ARG A 129 32.90 37.99 9.01
N VAL A 130 34.12 37.49 9.11
CA VAL A 130 34.50 36.14 8.75
C VAL A 130 33.60 35.11 9.45
N ARG A 131 33.41 35.27 10.76
CA ARG A 131 32.55 34.39 11.57
C ARG A 131 31.09 34.45 11.13
N ALA A 132 30.57 35.64 10.82
CA ALA A 132 29.21 35.83 10.37
C ALA A 132 28.97 35.17 9.01
N LEU A 133 29.89 35.37 8.06
CA LEU A 133 29.80 34.80 6.71
C LEU A 133 29.93 33.28 6.73
N LEU A 134 30.90 32.73 7.48
CA LEU A 134 31.05 31.29 7.62
C LEU A 134 29.83 30.63 8.25
N ARG A 135 29.21 31.28 9.26
CA ARG A 135 27.97 30.79 9.84
C ARG A 135 26.82 30.75 8.84
N THR A 136 26.67 31.81 8.02
CA THR A 136 25.64 31.87 6.99
C THR A 136 25.86 30.78 5.93
N LYS A 137 27.11 30.61 5.49
CA LYS A 137 27.51 29.56 4.54
C LYS A 137 27.17 28.17 5.07
N GLY A 138 27.54 27.88 6.33
CA GLY A 138 27.25 26.61 6.97
C GLY A 138 25.75 26.30 7.05
N LEU A 139 24.91 27.30 7.34
CA LEU A 139 23.45 27.15 7.33
C LEU A 139 22.91 26.88 5.91
N GLN A 140 23.43 27.59 4.91
CA GLN A 140 23.03 27.35 3.50
C GLN A 140 23.39 25.95 3.04
N ASP A 141 24.60 25.47 3.35
CA ASP A 141 25.05 24.13 3.00
C ASP A 141 24.23 23.05 3.71
N GLU A 142 23.86 23.27 4.96
CA GLU A 142 22.96 22.38 5.70
C GLU A 142 21.56 22.30 5.07
N VAL A 143 20.96 23.45 4.75
CA VAL A 143 19.65 23.49 4.06
C VAL A 143 19.70 22.76 2.71
N ARG A 144 20.78 22.96 1.95
CA ARG A 144 20.97 22.27 0.67
C ARG A 144 21.07 20.76 0.85
N ARG A 145 21.87 20.31 1.82
CA ARG A 145 22.03 18.89 2.13
C ARG A 145 20.69 18.26 2.53
N GLN A 146 19.93 18.93 3.39
CA GLN A 146 18.60 18.46 3.82
C GLN A 146 17.62 18.39 2.64
N ALA A 147 17.64 19.37 1.75
CA ALA A 147 16.81 19.37 0.56
C ALA A 147 17.13 18.21 -0.40
N GLU A 148 18.42 17.88 -0.57
CA GLU A 148 18.88 16.75 -1.37
C GLU A 148 18.44 15.41 -0.73
N GLN A 149 18.62 15.26 0.58
CA GLN A 149 18.15 14.08 1.32
C GLN A 149 16.62 13.90 1.24
N LEU A 150 15.88 14.99 1.38
CA LEU A 150 14.42 14.94 1.29
C LEU A 150 13.95 14.50 -0.11
N ARG A 151 14.64 14.96 -1.16
CA ARG A 151 14.33 14.52 -2.54
C ARG A 151 14.56 13.02 -2.72
N GLU A 152 15.68 12.50 -2.23
CA GLU A 152 15.95 11.05 -2.29
C GLU A 152 14.91 10.23 -1.51
N TRP A 153 14.49 10.73 -0.35
CA TRP A 153 13.46 10.07 0.45
C TRP A 153 12.11 10.05 -0.25
N ASN A 154 11.72 11.16 -0.88
CA ASN A 154 10.48 11.23 -1.65
C ASN A 154 10.46 10.24 -2.81
N LEU A 155 11.55 10.13 -3.58
CA LEU A 155 11.65 9.16 -4.67
C LEU A 155 11.49 7.72 -4.15
N ARG A 156 12.18 7.34 -3.07
CA ARG A 156 12.05 6.00 -2.47
C ARG A 156 10.65 5.74 -1.90
N LEU A 157 10.00 6.78 -1.37
CA LEU A 157 8.64 6.65 -0.87
C LEU A 157 7.63 6.44 -2.02
N GLU A 158 7.79 7.18 -3.11
CA GLU A 158 6.95 7.02 -4.31
C GLU A 158 7.07 5.60 -4.89
N GLU A 159 8.29 5.05 -5.02
CA GLU A 159 8.52 3.68 -5.46
C GLU A 159 7.81 2.67 -4.55
N ARG A 160 7.97 2.81 -3.23
CA ARG A 160 7.33 1.90 -2.26
C ARG A 160 5.80 1.98 -2.27
N VAL A 161 5.24 3.18 -2.43
CA VAL A 161 3.78 3.37 -2.57
C VAL A 161 3.28 2.67 -3.82
N GLN A 162 4.00 2.80 -4.95
CA GLN A 162 3.61 2.15 -6.19
C GLN A 162 3.65 0.62 -6.10
N GLU A 163 4.66 0.06 -5.43
CA GLU A 163 4.73 -1.38 -5.15
C GLU A 163 3.55 -1.86 -4.28
N GLN A 164 3.21 -1.10 -3.24
CA GLN A 164 2.08 -1.43 -2.36
C GLN A 164 0.74 -1.34 -3.10
N VAL A 165 0.52 -0.32 -3.92
CA VAL A 165 -0.69 -0.19 -4.75
C VAL A 165 -0.83 -1.37 -5.69
N SER A 166 0.23 -1.75 -6.40
CA SER A 166 0.23 -2.91 -7.30
C SER A 166 -0.07 -4.22 -6.56
N SER A 167 0.44 -4.37 -5.35
CA SER A 167 0.16 -5.52 -4.48
C SER A 167 -1.31 -5.58 -4.05
N ILE A 168 -1.86 -4.44 -3.61
CA ILE A 168 -3.28 -4.32 -3.22
C ILE A 168 -4.21 -4.61 -4.41
N GLU A 169 -3.88 -4.10 -5.61
CA GLU A 169 -4.66 -4.39 -6.82
C GLU A 169 -4.63 -5.87 -7.20
N ARG A 170 -3.47 -6.54 -7.03
CA ARG A 170 -3.35 -7.98 -7.24
C ARG A 170 -4.21 -8.77 -6.25
N LEU A 171 -4.14 -8.41 -4.97
CA LEU A 171 -4.96 -9.01 -3.91
C LEU A 171 -6.46 -8.76 -4.12
N GLY A 172 -6.83 -7.56 -4.57
CA GLY A 172 -8.22 -7.21 -4.91
C GLY A 172 -8.77 -8.07 -6.06
N ARG A 173 -7.95 -8.41 -7.04
CA ARG A 173 -8.34 -9.33 -8.13
C ARG A 173 -8.56 -10.76 -7.64
N LEU A 174 -7.74 -11.26 -6.70
CA LEU A 174 -7.95 -12.58 -6.11
C LEU A 174 -9.31 -12.69 -5.41
N LYS A 175 -9.74 -11.66 -4.68
CA LYS A 175 -11.06 -11.63 -4.02
C LYS A 175 -12.26 -11.67 -4.97
N GLN A 176 -12.08 -11.43 -6.27
CA GLN A 176 -13.16 -11.56 -7.27
C GLN A 176 -13.34 -13.00 -7.78
N PHE A 177 -12.31 -13.84 -7.65
CA PHE A 177 -12.32 -15.21 -8.16
C PHE A 177 -12.50 -16.27 -7.06
N PHE A 178 -12.21 -15.93 -5.82
CA PHE A 178 -12.36 -16.81 -4.67
C PHE A 178 -13.39 -16.27 -3.69
N SER A 179 -14.00 -17.15 -2.91
CA SER A 179 -14.81 -16.71 -1.78
C SER A 179 -13.95 -15.86 -0.81
N PRO A 180 -14.55 -14.88 -0.10
CA PRO A 180 -13.79 -14.02 0.82
C PRO A 180 -12.93 -14.82 1.81
N GLN A 181 -13.45 -15.92 2.33
CA GLN A 181 -12.78 -16.78 3.31
C GLN A 181 -11.52 -17.42 2.72
N VAL A 182 -11.60 -17.96 1.50
CA VAL A 182 -10.46 -18.56 0.79
C VAL A 182 -9.42 -17.49 0.45
N ALA A 183 -9.85 -16.34 -0.08
CA ALA A 183 -8.96 -15.24 -0.40
C ALA A 183 -8.22 -14.69 0.84
N ASP A 184 -8.92 -14.53 1.97
CA ASP A 184 -8.31 -14.07 3.22
C ASP A 184 -7.32 -15.10 3.79
N THR A 185 -7.59 -16.40 3.64
CA THR A 185 -6.67 -17.49 4.02
C THR A 185 -5.38 -17.45 3.19
N ILE A 186 -5.47 -17.26 1.87
CA ILE A 186 -4.31 -17.11 0.98
C ILE A 186 -3.48 -15.89 1.38
N ILE A 187 -4.13 -14.74 1.62
CA ILE A 187 -3.48 -13.49 2.01
C ILE A 187 -2.74 -13.61 3.34
N ALA A 188 -3.31 -14.36 4.29
CA ALA A 188 -2.68 -14.62 5.59
C ALA A 188 -1.46 -15.56 5.52
N GLY A 189 -1.08 -16.03 4.32
CA GLY A 189 0.03 -16.97 4.12
C GLY A 189 -0.32 -18.40 4.52
N GLY A 190 -1.61 -18.72 4.60
CA GLY A 190 -2.14 -20.02 4.95
C GLY A 190 -2.26 -20.99 3.76
N GLU A 191 -1.30 -21.00 2.83
CA GLU A 191 -1.33 -21.92 1.68
C GLU A 191 -1.37 -23.38 2.12
N ASP A 192 -0.71 -23.72 3.22
CA ASP A 192 -0.77 -25.07 3.82
C ASP A 192 -2.18 -25.46 4.28
N MET A 193 -3.03 -24.49 4.66
CA MET A 193 -4.42 -24.74 5.04
C MET A 193 -5.31 -25.09 3.83
N LEU A 194 -4.85 -24.79 2.62
CA LEU A 194 -5.54 -25.10 1.36
C LEU A 194 -5.04 -26.39 0.72
N ALA A 195 -4.04 -27.05 1.33
CA ALA A 195 -3.59 -28.38 0.91
C ALA A 195 -4.72 -29.40 1.10
N PRO A 196 -4.77 -30.46 0.26
CA PRO A 196 -5.81 -31.48 0.36
C PRO A 196 -5.89 -32.09 1.77
N HIS A 197 -7.04 -32.00 2.39
CA HIS A 197 -7.31 -32.52 3.74
C HIS A 197 -8.74 -33.02 3.88
N ARG A 198 -9.03 -33.75 4.95
CA ARG A 198 -10.37 -34.24 5.29
C ARG A 198 -10.95 -33.45 6.45
N ARG A 199 -12.23 -33.12 6.33
CA ARG A 199 -12.97 -32.43 7.38
C ARG A 199 -14.46 -32.78 7.32
N ASP A 200 -15.11 -32.78 8.48
CA ASP A 200 -16.57 -32.80 8.55
C ASP A 200 -17.13 -31.45 8.13
N VAL A 201 -17.96 -31.45 7.12
CA VAL A 201 -18.53 -30.25 6.51
C VAL A 201 -20.02 -30.40 6.26
N THR A 202 -20.71 -29.28 6.16
CA THR A 202 -22.10 -29.27 5.69
C THR A 202 -22.11 -28.65 4.29
N ALA A 203 -22.50 -29.41 3.28
CA ALA A 203 -22.67 -28.95 1.92
C ALA A 203 -24.12 -28.55 1.65
N VAL A 204 -24.31 -27.45 0.97
CA VAL A 204 -25.61 -26.92 0.55
C VAL A 204 -25.59 -26.69 -0.95
N PHE A 205 -26.60 -27.24 -1.63
CA PHE A 205 -26.81 -27.00 -3.05
C PHE A 205 -28.10 -26.22 -3.24
N LEU A 206 -28.03 -25.16 -4.04
CA LEU A 206 -29.14 -24.30 -4.41
C LEU A 206 -29.39 -24.44 -5.90
N ASP A 207 -30.66 -24.46 -6.33
CA ASP A 207 -31.02 -24.55 -7.74
C ASP A 207 -32.41 -23.95 -8.00
N LEU A 208 -32.57 -23.26 -9.14
CA LEU A 208 -33.84 -22.62 -9.48
C LEU A 208 -34.76 -23.56 -10.24
N ARG A 209 -35.87 -23.88 -9.65
CA ARG A 209 -36.94 -24.66 -10.32
C ARG A 209 -37.62 -23.83 -11.38
N GLY A 210 -37.86 -24.45 -12.54
CA GLY A 210 -38.49 -23.78 -13.70
C GLY A 210 -37.49 -22.95 -14.53
N PHE A 211 -36.22 -22.84 -14.14
CA PHE A 211 -35.24 -21.99 -14.81
C PHE A 211 -34.98 -22.39 -16.26
N THR A 212 -34.83 -23.67 -16.57
CA THR A 212 -34.68 -24.14 -17.96
C THR A 212 -35.83 -23.72 -18.84
N ALA A 213 -37.07 -23.92 -18.38
CA ALA A 213 -38.28 -23.51 -19.14
C ALA A 213 -38.39 -21.98 -19.26
N PHE A 214 -37.86 -21.24 -18.26
CA PHE A 214 -37.75 -19.80 -18.29
C PHE A 214 -36.77 -19.34 -19.37
N THR A 215 -35.53 -19.88 -19.39
CA THR A 215 -34.51 -19.50 -20.37
C THR A 215 -34.89 -19.78 -21.83
N ASP A 216 -35.74 -20.77 -22.06
CA ASP A 216 -36.25 -21.08 -23.41
C ASP A 216 -37.21 -20.00 -23.94
N ARG A 217 -37.80 -19.18 -23.07
CA ARG A 217 -38.86 -18.23 -23.43
C ARG A 217 -38.49 -16.77 -23.16
N ALA A 218 -37.62 -16.53 -22.21
CA ALA A 218 -37.21 -15.19 -21.78
C ALA A 218 -36.13 -14.59 -22.68
N ASN A 219 -36.06 -13.27 -22.73
CA ASN A 219 -34.94 -12.59 -23.35
C ASN A 219 -33.65 -12.77 -22.52
N PRO A 220 -32.45 -12.75 -23.14
CA PRO A 220 -31.18 -12.85 -22.41
C PRO A 220 -31.03 -11.84 -21.27
N GLU A 221 -31.54 -10.62 -21.45
CA GLU A 221 -31.51 -9.56 -20.42
C GLU A 221 -32.35 -9.95 -19.20
N GLU A 222 -33.53 -10.53 -19.41
CA GLU A 222 -34.41 -10.99 -18.32
C GLU A 222 -33.77 -12.14 -17.53
N VAL A 223 -33.11 -13.08 -18.21
CA VAL A 223 -32.37 -14.17 -17.58
C VAL A 223 -31.24 -13.61 -16.70
N MET A 224 -30.49 -12.66 -17.24
CA MET A 224 -29.40 -12.01 -16.49
C MET A 224 -29.92 -11.17 -15.30
N ASP A 225 -31.07 -10.53 -15.42
CA ASP A 225 -31.67 -9.75 -14.34
C ASP A 225 -32.18 -10.64 -13.19
N LEU A 226 -32.79 -11.79 -13.52
CA LEU A 226 -33.15 -12.80 -12.51
C LEU A 226 -31.90 -13.29 -11.77
N LEU A 227 -30.88 -13.73 -12.51
CA LEU A 227 -29.63 -14.24 -11.91
C LEU A 227 -28.95 -13.19 -11.06
N ARG A 228 -28.84 -11.94 -11.53
CA ARG A 228 -28.25 -10.84 -10.73
C ARG A 228 -29.01 -10.62 -9.42
N SER A 229 -30.35 -10.56 -9.48
CA SER A 229 -31.18 -10.36 -8.29
C SER A 229 -31.04 -11.50 -7.29
N TYR A 230 -31.05 -12.74 -7.80
CA TYR A 230 -30.84 -13.95 -7.01
C TYR A 230 -29.45 -13.99 -6.38
N HIS A 231 -28.39 -13.84 -7.17
CA HIS A 231 -27.01 -13.89 -6.69
C HIS A 231 -26.71 -12.75 -5.68
N ALA A 232 -27.25 -11.54 -5.92
CA ALA A 232 -27.09 -10.42 -4.99
C ALA A 232 -27.75 -10.66 -3.62
N ALA A 233 -28.93 -11.29 -3.61
CA ALA A 233 -29.62 -11.67 -2.38
C ALA A 233 -28.86 -12.79 -1.67
N MET A 234 -28.50 -13.84 -2.40
CA MET A 234 -27.80 -15.02 -1.90
C MET A 234 -26.42 -14.68 -1.33
N GLY A 235 -25.57 -13.94 -2.06
CA GLY A 235 -24.21 -13.65 -1.63
C GLY A 235 -24.13 -12.90 -0.29
N ARG A 236 -25.08 -11.97 -0.03
CA ARG A 236 -25.18 -11.25 1.26
C ARG A 236 -25.54 -12.19 2.42
N ILE A 237 -26.43 -13.13 2.17
CA ILE A 237 -26.89 -14.08 3.19
C ILE A 237 -25.80 -15.10 3.47
N VAL A 238 -25.22 -15.73 2.44
CA VAL A 238 -24.12 -16.70 2.59
C VAL A 238 -22.96 -16.11 3.40
N GLY A 239 -22.52 -14.89 3.09
CA GLY A 239 -21.45 -14.22 3.82
C GLY A 239 -21.77 -13.99 5.30
N ARG A 240 -23.03 -13.71 5.66
CA ARG A 240 -23.46 -13.51 7.05
C ARG A 240 -23.37 -14.80 7.89
N TYR A 241 -23.62 -15.93 7.28
CA TYR A 241 -23.51 -17.24 7.93
C TYR A 241 -22.12 -17.88 7.78
N SER A 242 -21.15 -17.17 7.25
CA SER A 242 -19.78 -17.67 7.03
C SER A 242 -19.70 -18.90 6.10
N GLY A 243 -20.65 -19.01 5.17
CA GLY A 243 -20.63 -20.04 4.13
C GLY A 243 -19.57 -19.74 3.08
N THR A 244 -18.87 -20.76 2.61
CA THR A 244 -17.90 -20.69 1.52
C THR A 244 -18.60 -21.06 0.20
N ILE A 245 -18.65 -20.15 -0.76
CA ILE A 245 -19.18 -20.44 -2.10
C ILE A 245 -18.06 -21.13 -2.87
N GLU A 246 -18.31 -22.34 -3.39
CA GLU A 246 -17.38 -23.06 -4.22
C GLU A 246 -17.43 -22.56 -5.67
N HIS A 247 -18.59 -22.72 -6.33
CA HIS A 247 -18.77 -22.27 -7.71
C HIS A 247 -20.25 -21.98 -8.03
N PHE A 248 -20.44 -21.30 -9.14
CA PHE A 248 -21.74 -21.08 -9.78
C PHE A 248 -21.86 -22.01 -11.01
N ALA A 249 -22.88 -22.83 -11.06
CA ALA A 249 -23.19 -23.71 -12.17
C ALA A 249 -24.49 -23.26 -12.85
N GLY A 250 -24.44 -22.16 -13.60
CA GLY A 250 -25.64 -21.52 -14.16
C GLY A 250 -26.50 -20.90 -13.05
N ASP A 251 -27.70 -21.44 -12.83
CA ASP A 251 -28.59 -21.10 -11.72
C ASP A 251 -28.30 -21.89 -10.44
N GLY A 252 -27.48 -22.94 -10.54
CA GLY A 252 -27.06 -23.73 -9.39
C GLY A 252 -25.90 -23.09 -8.65
N VAL A 253 -25.91 -23.17 -7.32
CA VAL A 253 -24.81 -22.67 -6.47
C VAL A 253 -24.48 -23.72 -5.43
N MET A 254 -23.19 -23.98 -5.26
CA MET A 254 -22.69 -24.85 -4.23
C MET A 254 -21.99 -24.06 -3.14
N ILE A 255 -22.38 -24.34 -1.89
CA ILE A 255 -21.87 -23.69 -0.69
C ILE A 255 -21.48 -24.79 0.31
N PHE A 256 -20.44 -24.58 1.08
CA PHE A 256 -20.09 -25.45 2.19
C PHE A 256 -19.71 -24.66 3.43
N PHE A 257 -19.76 -25.31 4.59
CA PHE A 257 -19.50 -24.73 5.91
C PHE A 257 -18.41 -25.53 6.62
N ASN A 258 -17.71 -24.90 7.55
CA ASN A 258 -16.65 -25.43 8.39
C ASN A 258 -15.28 -25.53 7.69
N ASP A 259 -15.11 -24.91 6.52
CA ASP A 259 -13.85 -24.84 5.79
C ASP A 259 -13.80 -23.63 4.83
N PRO A 260 -12.66 -22.92 4.60
CA PRO A 260 -11.37 -23.11 5.25
C PRO A 260 -11.34 -22.70 6.72
N LEU A 261 -12.30 -21.88 7.15
CA LEU A 261 -12.43 -21.44 8.54
C LEU A 261 -13.33 -22.39 9.32
N PRO A 262 -12.88 -22.87 10.49
CA PRO A 262 -13.71 -23.70 11.38
C PRO A 262 -14.93 -22.89 11.87
N ILE A 263 -16.10 -23.54 11.90
CA ILE A 263 -17.35 -22.97 12.36
C ILE A 263 -17.98 -23.92 13.37
N GLU A 264 -18.47 -23.37 14.48
CA GLU A 264 -19.28 -24.16 15.43
C GLU A 264 -20.65 -24.44 14.83
N HIS A 265 -21.12 -25.69 14.93
CA HIS A 265 -22.43 -26.16 14.46
C HIS A 265 -22.72 -25.82 12.97
N PRO A 266 -21.90 -26.32 12.01
CA PRO A 266 -22.02 -25.99 10.60
C PRO A 266 -23.39 -26.35 10.00
N GLY A 267 -24.01 -27.45 10.43
CA GLY A 267 -25.37 -27.83 10.00
C GLY A 267 -26.42 -26.83 10.47
N GLU A 268 -26.32 -26.31 11.69
CA GLU A 268 -27.23 -25.27 12.17
C GLU A 268 -27.10 -23.98 11.35
N GLN A 269 -25.89 -23.54 11.05
CA GLN A 269 -25.67 -22.35 10.21
C GLN A 269 -26.23 -22.56 8.79
N ALA A 270 -26.05 -23.75 8.23
CA ALA A 270 -26.56 -24.10 6.91
C ALA A 270 -28.10 -24.05 6.86
N VAL A 271 -28.80 -24.64 7.86
CA VAL A 271 -30.28 -24.63 7.90
C VAL A 271 -30.84 -23.22 8.12
N ARG A 272 -30.24 -22.43 9.00
CA ARG A 272 -30.63 -21.03 9.22
C ARG A 272 -30.45 -20.20 7.95
N MET A 273 -29.33 -20.33 7.30
CA MET A 273 -29.04 -19.70 6.00
C MET A 273 -30.09 -20.12 4.95
N ALA A 274 -30.38 -21.41 4.82
CA ALA A 274 -31.32 -21.92 3.84
C ALA A 274 -32.75 -21.38 4.02
N LEU A 275 -33.23 -21.30 5.27
CA LEU A 275 -34.54 -20.69 5.58
C LEU A 275 -34.58 -19.20 5.26
N GLU A 276 -33.50 -18.50 5.57
CA GLU A 276 -33.43 -17.06 5.22
C GLU A 276 -33.35 -16.85 3.71
N LEU A 277 -32.65 -17.72 2.98
CA LEU A 277 -32.59 -17.70 1.52
C LEU A 277 -33.97 -17.93 0.88
N GLN A 278 -34.76 -18.89 1.38
CA GLN A 278 -36.14 -19.09 0.92
C GLN A 278 -36.97 -17.83 1.12
N THR A 279 -36.89 -17.24 2.31
CA THR A 279 -37.65 -16.00 2.65
C THR A 279 -37.19 -14.83 1.75
N ALA A 280 -35.90 -14.68 1.48
CA ALA A 280 -35.39 -13.60 0.64
C ALA A 280 -35.67 -13.82 -0.85
N PHE A 281 -35.85 -15.07 -1.29
CA PHE A 281 -36.16 -15.39 -2.69
C PHE A 281 -37.65 -15.21 -3.03
N GLU A 282 -38.57 -15.34 -2.06
CA GLU A 282 -40.02 -15.25 -2.30
C GLU A 282 -40.44 -13.95 -3.02
N PRO A 283 -39.97 -12.74 -2.65
CA PRO A 283 -40.27 -11.52 -3.40
C PRO A 283 -39.79 -11.58 -4.85
N ILE A 284 -38.63 -12.22 -5.11
CA ILE A 284 -38.11 -12.40 -6.45
C ILE A 284 -39.02 -13.34 -7.25
N ALA A 285 -39.35 -14.48 -6.67
CA ALA A 285 -40.30 -15.43 -7.29
C ALA A 285 -41.65 -14.81 -7.58
N ALA A 286 -42.20 -14.02 -6.66
CA ALA A 286 -43.47 -13.31 -6.82
C ALA A 286 -43.44 -12.32 -8.01
N ALA A 287 -42.37 -11.51 -8.11
CA ALA A 287 -42.22 -10.55 -9.19
C ALA A 287 -42.12 -11.23 -10.58
N TRP A 288 -41.52 -12.42 -10.66
CA TRP A 288 -41.40 -13.19 -11.90
C TRP A 288 -42.74 -13.94 -12.21
N ARG A 289 -43.47 -14.38 -11.19
CA ARG A 289 -44.80 -14.97 -11.33
C ARG A 289 -45.79 -13.98 -11.94
N GLU A 290 -45.74 -12.71 -11.55
CA GLU A 290 -46.56 -11.64 -12.16
C GLU A 290 -46.27 -11.45 -13.65
N ARG A 291 -45.06 -11.83 -14.11
CA ARG A 291 -44.65 -11.82 -15.51
C ARG A 291 -44.97 -13.14 -16.23
N GLY A 292 -45.71 -14.05 -15.58
CA GLY A 292 -46.10 -15.35 -16.14
C GLY A 292 -44.99 -16.41 -16.10
N GLN A 293 -43.95 -16.21 -15.28
CA GLN A 293 -42.81 -17.13 -15.13
C GLN A 293 -42.83 -17.77 -13.74
N GLU A 294 -42.92 -19.09 -13.70
CA GLU A 294 -42.91 -19.83 -12.44
C GLU A 294 -41.47 -20.28 -12.14
N VAL A 295 -40.83 -19.55 -11.23
CA VAL A 295 -39.48 -19.89 -10.69
C VAL A 295 -39.59 -20.10 -9.20
N GLY A 296 -38.80 -21.06 -8.68
CA GLY A 296 -38.77 -21.36 -7.25
C GLY A 296 -37.38 -21.84 -6.82
N LEU A 297 -37.00 -21.63 -5.57
CA LEU A 297 -35.71 -22.05 -5.06
C LEU A 297 -35.81 -23.43 -4.40
N GLY A 298 -35.11 -24.43 -4.91
CA GLY A 298 -34.92 -25.75 -4.29
C GLY A 298 -33.58 -25.78 -3.57
N ILE A 299 -33.52 -26.37 -2.35
CA ILE A 299 -32.31 -26.44 -1.55
C ILE A 299 -32.10 -27.89 -1.08
N GLY A 300 -30.86 -28.38 -1.20
CA GLY A 300 -30.42 -29.67 -0.63
C GLY A 300 -29.26 -29.46 0.32
N ILE A 301 -29.31 -30.08 1.49
CA ILE A 301 -28.28 -29.99 2.53
C ILE A 301 -27.83 -31.40 2.94
N ALA A 302 -26.52 -31.63 3.01
CA ALA A 302 -25.95 -32.88 3.51
C ALA A 302 -24.73 -32.61 4.38
N HIS A 303 -24.57 -33.40 5.44
CA HIS A 303 -23.46 -33.29 6.38
C HIS A 303 -22.61 -34.57 6.40
N GLY A 304 -21.30 -34.42 6.60
CA GLY A 304 -20.35 -35.53 6.78
C GLY A 304 -18.93 -35.19 6.32
N GLU A 305 -18.09 -36.25 6.35
CA GLU A 305 -16.68 -36.13 5.96
C GLU A 305 -16.53 -35.95 4.46
N ALA A 306 -15.74 -34.92 4.05
CA ALA A 306 -15.35 -34.68 2.69
C ALA A 306 -13.86 -34.35 2.59
N THR A 307 -13.29 -34.43 1.39
CA THR A 307 -11.95 -33.97 1.06
C THR A 307 -12.04 -32.60 0.46
N LEU A 308 -11.28 -31.64 1.02
CA LEU A 308 -11.22 -30.27 0.55
C LEU A 308 -9.79 -29.91 0.17
N GLY A 309 -9.63 -28.94 -0.70
CA GLY A 309 -8.33 -28.43 -1.11
C GLY A 309 -8.35 -27.75 -2.46
N LEU A 310 -7.19 -27.22 -2.86
CA LEU A 310 -6.99 -26.64 -4.17
C LEU A 310 -6.94 -27.76 -5.23
N ILE A 311 -7.74 -27.62 -6.26
CA ILE A 311 -7.81 -28.52 -7.41
C ILE A 311 -7.65 -27.71 -8.67
N GLY A 312 -6.84 -28.21 -9.61
CA GLY A 312 -6.64 -27.53 -10.87
C GLY A 312 -5.22 -27.71 -11.41
N PHE A 313 -4.79 -26.75 -12.19
CA PHE A 313 -3.48 -26.71 -12.82
C PHE A 313 -2.91 -25.31 -12.74
N GLU A 314 -1.63 -25.12 -13.10
CA GLU A 314 -0.82 -23.91 -12.84
C GLU A 314 -1.48 -22.57 -13.19
N GLU A 315 -2.36 -22.55 -14.20
CA GLU A 315 -3.06 -21.33 -14.63
C GLU A 315 -4.47 -21.16 -14.04
N ARG A 316 -5.04 -22.22 -13.42
CA ARG A 316 -6.41 -22.22 -12.89
C ARG A 316 -6.56 -23.15 -11.70
N TRP A 317 -6.69 -22.57 -10.52
CA TRP A 317 -6.96 -23.28 -9.27
C TRP A 317 -8.36 -22.95 -8.77
N GLU A 318 -9.05 -23.97 -8.27
CA GLU A 318 -10.34 -23.84 -7.59
C GLU A 318 -10.22 -24.50 -6.23
N TYR A 319 -10.79 -23.87 -5.19
CA TYR A 319 -10.90 -24.48 -3.88
C TYR A 319 -12.18 -25.27 -3.83
N ALA A 320 -12.06 -26.59 -3.81
CA ALA A 320 -13.17 -27.47 -4.05
C ALA A 320 -13.35 -28.51 -2.95
N ILE A 321 -14.58 -29.00 -2.85
CA ILE A 321 -14.98 -30.12 -1.96
C ILE A 321 -15.29 -31.36 -2.78
N ILE A 322 -14.68 -32.47 -2.42
CA ILE A 322 -14.86 -33.76 -3.10
C ILE A 322 -15.35 -34.83 -2.13
N GLY A 323 -16.31 -35.62 -2.55
CA GLY A 323 -16.83 -36.73 -1.79
C GLY A 323 -18.31 -37.01 -1.98
N ASN A 324 -18.86 -37.83 -1.11
CA ASN A 324 -20.28 -38.17 -1.17
C ASN A 324 -21.18 -37.03 -0.66
N VAL A 325 -20.68 -36.19 0.23
CA VAL A 325 -21.46 -35.10 0.87
C VAL A 325 -21.96 -34.07 -0.15
N PRO A 326 -21.10 -33.46 -0.99
CA PRO A 326 -21.57 -32.52 -2.01
C PRO A 326 -22.50 -33.19 -3.03
N ASN A 327 -22.20 -34.42 -3.43
CA ASN A 327 -23.05 -35.19 -4.35
C ASN A 327 -24.43 -35.45 -3.74
N LEU A 328 -24.51 -35.76 -2.43
CA LEU A 328 -25.75 -35.98 -1.72
C LEU A 328 -26.57 -34.70 -1.64
N ALA A 329 -25.96 -33.57 -1.26
CA ALA A 329 -26.62 -32.28 -1.24
C ALA A 329 -27.23 -31.92 -2.62
N ALA A 330 -26.48 -32.13 -3.71
CA ALA A 330 -26.97 -31.91 -5.07
C ALA A 330 -28.15 -32.82 -5.42
N ARG A 331 -28.12 -34.10 -5.02
CA ARG A 331 -29.26 -35.00 -5.26
C ARG A 331 -30.49 -34.66 -4.44
N LEU A 332 -30.31 -34.31 -3.17
CA LEU A 332 -31.41 -33.84 -2.32
C LEU A 332 -32.01 -32.53 -2.86
N CYS A 333 -31.15 -31.61 -3.33
CA CYS A 333 -31.63 -30.44 -4.03
C CYS A 333 -32.47 -30.83 -5.26
N GLY A 334 -32.06 -31.81 -6.06
CA GLY A 334 -32.84 -32.29 -7.21
C GLY A 334 -34.23 -32.81 -6.88
N GLU A 335 -34.42 -33.40 -5.68
CA GLU A 335 -35.73 -33.88 -5.20
C GLU A 335 -36.58 -32.77 -4.56
N ALA A 336 -35.97 -31.64 -4.15
CA ALA A 336 -36.68 -30.52 -3.56
C ALA A 336 -37.53 -29.79 -4.60
N ARG A 337 -38.78 -29.46 -4.28
CA ARG A 337 -39.62 -28.56 -5.07
C ARG A 337 -39.25 -27.10 -4.83
N GLY A 338 -39.79 -26.18 -5.65
CA GLY A 338 -39.64 -24.75 -5.37
C GLY A 338 -40.21 -24.40 -3.99
N GLY A 339 -39.42 -23.75 -3.17
CA GLY A 339 -39.76 -23.45 -1.78
C GLY A 339 -39.41 -24.54 -0.78
N GLU A 340 -38.91 -25.70 -1.20
CA GLU A 340 -38.56 -26.79 -0.28
C GLU A 340 -37.04 -26.86 0.03
N ILE A 341 -36.74 -27.30 1.25
CA ILE A 341 -35.39 -27.58 1.71
C ILE A 341 -35.34 -29.05 2.13
N MET A 342 -34.51 -29.84 1.45
CA MET A 342 -34.31 -31.25 1.73
C MET A 342 -32.99 -31.47 2.45
N ILE A 343 -32.98 -32.26 3.51
CA ILE A 343 -31.81 -32.58 4.31
C ILE A 343 -31.62 -34.10 4.46
N ASP A 344 -30.37 -34.55 4.63
CA ASP A 344 -30.06 -35.92 4.93
C ASP A 344 -30.20 -36.24 6.43
N GLY A 345 -30.05 -37.54 6.79
CA GLY A 345 -30.21 -38.01 8.17
C GLY A 345 -29.12 -37.49 9.12
N GLN A 346 -27.89 -37.24 8.63
CA GLN A 346 -26.82 -36.69 9.45
C GLN A 346 -27.09 -35.22 9.78
N THR A 347 -27.45 -34.42 8.78
CA THR A 347 -27.90 -33.03 8.98
C THR A 347 -29.07 -32.98 9.97
N GLN A 348 -30.05 -33.87 9.80
CA GLN A 348 -31.25 -33.93 10.70
C GLN A 348 -30.83 -34.15 12.16
N MET A 349 -29.92 -35.07 12.43
CA MET A 349 -29.44 -35.33 13.79
C MET A 349 -28.70 -34.09 14.37
N GLU A 350 -27.90 -33.41 13.59
CA GLU A 350 -27.17 -32.23 14.04
C GLU A 350 -28.12 -31.07 14.42
N VAL A 351 -29.21 -30.92 13.66
CA VAL A 351 -30.14 -29.78 13.83
C VAL A 351 -31.40 -30.11 14.61
N GLU A 352 -31.57 -31.32 15.13
CA GLU A 352 -32.79 -31.78 15.81
C GLU A 352 -33.25 -30.83 16.91
N ARG A 353 -32.32 -30.19 17.62
CA ARG A 353 -32.64 -29.28 18.74
C ARG A 353 -33.08 -27.91 18.30
N VAL A 354 -32.75 -27.50 17.08
CA VAL A 354 -32.95 -26.12 16.58
C VAL A 354 -33.96 -26.05 15.43
N ALA A 355 -34.19 -27.16 14.72
CA ALA A 355 -35.00 -27.18 13.51
C ALA A 355 -36.10 -28.23 13.57
N LYS A 356 -37.29 -27.85 13.07
CA LYS A 356 -38.44 -28.75 12.87
C LYS A 356 -38.33 -29.37 11.49
N THR A 357 -38.34 -30.72 11.46
CA THR A 357 -38.24 -31.51 10.22
C THR A 357 -39.39 -32.49 10.07
N GLU A 358 -39.70 -32.85 8.84
CA GLU A 358 -40.67 -33.86 8.46
C GLU A 358 -39.99 -34.97 7.66
N GLY A 359 -40.16 -36.23 8.06
CA GLY A 359 -39.60 -37.36 7.34
C GLY A 359 -40.25 -37.56 5.98
N VAL A 360 -39.45 -37.56 4.91
CA VAL A 360 -39.90 -37.86 3.54
C VAL A 360 -39.84 -39.34 3.26
N GLY A 361 -38.96 -40.07 3.96
CA GLY A 361 -38.75 -41.48 3.81
C GLY A 361 -37.37 -41.83 3.19
N LEU A 362 -37.28 -43.05 2.64
CA LEU A 362 -36.06 -43.53 1.97
C LEU A 362 -36.11 -43.22 0.49
N LEU A 363 -35.16 -42.41 0.04
CA LEU A 363 -35.04 -42.00 -1.38
C LEU A 363 -33.94 -42.84 -2.10
N ASN A 364 -34.26 -43.32 -3.30
CA ASN A 364 -33.29 -43.96 -4.20
C ASN A 364 -32.63 -42.89 -5.07
N LEU A 365 -31.54 -42.34 -4.62
CA LEU A 365 -30.81 -41.29 -5.29
C LEU A 365 -29.79 -41.81 -6.29
N ARG A 366 -29.74 -41.26 -7.49
CA ARG A 366 -28.82 -41.70 -8.55
C ARG A 366 -27.37 -41.58 -8.10
N GLY A 367 -26.61 -42.67 -8.19
CA GLY A 367 -25.20 -42.77 -7.80
C GLY A 367 -24.99 -43.30 -6.36
N PHE A 368 -26.05 -43.48 -5.57
CA PHE A 368 -25.99 -44.08 -4.25
C PHE A 368 -26.50 -45.51 -4.31
N GLN A 369 -25.72 -46.44 -3.71
CA GLN A 369 -26.06 -47.89 -3.72
C GLN A 369 -27.18 -48.26 -2.74
N ARG A 370 -27.39 -47.44 -1.71
CA ARG A 370 -28.41 -47.67 -0.68
C ARG A 370 -29.39 -46.53 -0.64
N PRO A 371 -30.67 -46.76 -0.37
CA PRO A 371 -31.63 -45.71 -0.11
C PRO A 371 -31.18 -44.78 1.02
N ILE A 372 -31.35 -43.49 0.85
CA ILE A 372 -30.96 -42.44 1.78
C ILE A 372 -32.20 -41.92 2.51
N ALA A 373 -32.15 -41.88 3.86
CA ALA A 373 -33.18 -41.23 4.64
C ALA A 373 -33.16 -39.73 4.41
N ALA A 374 -34.27 -39.17 3.96
CA ALA A 374 -34.41 -37.77 3.66
C ALA A 374 -35.51 -37.12 4.49
N PHE A 375 -35.31 -35.86 4.84
CA PHE A 375 -36.23 -35.07 5.64
C PHE A 375 -36.45 -33.69 4.94
N ARG A 376 -37.66 -33.14 5.10
CA ARG A 376 -37.98 -31.79 4.72
C ARG A 376 -37.82 -30.87 5.92
N LEU A 377 -37.07 -29.80 5.77
CA LEU A 377 -36.95 -28.75 6.75
C LEU A 377 -38.21 -27.86 6.72
N ILE A 378 -38.88 -27.73 7.85
CA ILE A 378 -40.13 -26.98 7.97
C ILE A 378 -39.89 -25.58 8.55
N GLY A 379 -38.92 -25.43 9.46
CA GLY A 379 -38.59 -24.17 10.11
C GLY A 379 -37.74 -24.38 11.35
N LEU A 380 -37.49 -23.32 12.10
CA LEU A 380 -36.80 -23.39 13.39
C LEU A 380 -37.85 -23.64 14.52
N HIS A 381 -37.39 -24.25 15.60
CA HIS A 381 -38.14 -24.24 16.85
C HIS A 381 -38.21 -22.81 17.36
N GLY A 382 -39.37 -22.39 17.90
CA GLY A 382 -39.58 -21.06 18.47
C GLY A 382 -38.86 -20.86 19.81
#